data_cc42ad3c13b06bf8d317426cea63c0d7
#
_entry.id   cc42ad3c13b06bf8d317426cea63c0d7
#
_cell.length_a   1.000
_cell.length_b   1.000
_cell.length_c   1.000
_cell.angle_alpha   90.00
_cell.angle_beta   90.00
_cell.angle_gamma   90.00
#
_symmetry.space_group_name_H-M   'P 1'
#
loop_
_entity.id
_entity.type
_entity.pdbx_description
1 polymer ?
#
loop_
_entity_poly.entity_id
_entity_poly.type
_entity_poly.pdbx_seq_one_letter_code
_entity_poly.pdbx_strand_id
1 'polypeptide(L)'
;MATITEFKGYTDASQVPDVPKPETPPDPMIVNVQDGVPVVYPGCHGVGVRVVHPVNPKAPAENMGLVLFYVPPHVVLEPGSHPTEETYVIMEGEGVMTFHRYKKPVKKGDFVYLPSWCVHGIENTGNETLVVLICTSPPNP
;
A
#
# COMPACT_ATOMS: atom_id res chain seq x y z
N MET A 1 23.60 15.14 6.71
CA MET A 1 22.42 15.95 6.35
C MET A 1 22.05 15.65 4.90
N ALA A 2 20.78 15.43 4.63
CA ALA A 2 20.35 15.15 3.26
C ALA A 2 20.42 16.43 2.40
N THR A 3 20.83 16.28 1.15
CA THR A 3 20.83 17.38 0.19
C THR A 3 19.44 17.48 -0.44
N ILE A 4 18.87 18.69 -0.45
CA ILE A 4 17.63 18.95 -1.16
C ILE A 4 17.97 19.02 -2.66
N THR A 5 17.29 18.20 -3.45
CA THR A 5 17.46 18.16 -4.90
C THR A 5 16.21 18.73 -5.57
N GLU A 6 16.41 19.67 -6.48
CA GLU A 6 15.33 20.23 -7.27
C GLU A 6 14.98 19.29 -8.43
N PHE A 7 13.70 18.94 -8.54
CA PHE A 7 13.21 18.20 -9.71
C PHE A 7 13.09 19.12 -10.92
N LYS A 8 13.78 18.77 -12.00
CA LYS A 8 13.85 19.58 -13.24
C LYS A 8 12.94 19.10 -14.37
N GLY A 9 12.00 18.23 -14.05
CA GLY A 9 11.12 17.62 -15.04
C GLY A 9 11.67 16.29 -15.58
N TYR A 10 10.92 15.70 -16.49
CA TYR A 10 11.31 14.44 -17.13
C TYR A 10 12.29 14.73 -18.25
N THR A 11 13.54 14.30 -18.08
CA THR A 11 14.62 14.48 -19.06
C THR A 11 14.89 13.23 -19.88
N ASP A 12 14.35 12.08 -19.44
CA ASP A 12 14.49 10.79 -20.11
C ASP A 12 13.10 10.18 -20.31
N ALA A 13 12.66 10.15 -21.58
CA ALA A 13 11.34 9.62 -21.95
C ALA A 13 11.19 8.12 -21.64
N SER A 14 12.28 7.36 -21.52
CA SER A 14 12.22 5.94 -21.15
C SER A 14 11.74 5.69 -19.72
N GLN A 15 11.79 6.71 -18.87
CA GLN A 15 11.32 6.66 -17.48
C GLN A 15 9.85 7.06 -17.31
N VAL A 16 9.23 7.50 -18.39
CA VAL A 16 7.83 7.96 -18.39
C VAL A 16 6.98 6.91 -19.10
N PRO A 17 5.86 6.48 -18.50
CA PRO A 17 4.92 5.59 -19.20
C PRO A 17 4.46 6.19 -20.53
N ASP A 18 4.35 5.36 -21.55
CA ASP A 18 3.79 5.76 -22.84
C ASP A 18 2.26 5.83 -22.74
N VAL A 19 1.77 6.95 -22.21
CA VAL A 19 0.35 7.22 -22.08
C VAL A 19 -0.02 8.35 -23.02
N PRO A 20 -0.88 8.09 -24.03
CA PRO A 20 -1.31 9.12 -24.97
C PRO A 20 -1.98 10.28 -24.23
N LYS A 21 -1.60 11.51 -24.55
CA LYS A 21 -2.23 12.69 -23.97
C LYS A 21 -3.61 12.90 -24.60
N PRO A 22 -4.71 12.91 -23.80
CA PRO A 22 -6.04 13.13 -24.32
C PRO A 22 -6.23 14.60 -24.75
N GLU A 23 -7.18 14.86 -25.63
CA GLU A 23 -7.54 16.24 -26.03
C GLU A 23 -8.09 17.04 -24.83
N THR A 24 -8.92 16.39 -24.04
CA THR A 24 -9.50 16.97 -22.82
C THR A 24 -8.83 16.33 -21.60
N PRO A 25 -8.18 17.08 -20.74
CA PRO A 25 -7.62 16.52 -19.50
C PRO A 25 -8.71 15.84 -18.67
N PRO A 26 -8.45 14.68 -18.09
CA PRO A 26 -9.42 14.01 -17.21
C PRO A 26 -9.59 14.76 -15.90
N ASP A 27 -10.77 14.66 -15.32
CA ASP A 27 -11.04 15.16 -13.99
C ASP A 27 -10.49 14.20 -12.91
N PRO A 28 -10.08 14.74 -11.75
CA PRO A 28 -9.66 13.88 -10.64
C PRO A 28 -10.86 13.20 -9.98
N MET A 29 -10.59 12.09 -9.32
CA MET A 29 -11.55 11.42 -8.44
C MET A 29 -11.11 11.65 -7.01
N ILE A 30 -11.94 12.31 -6.20
CA ILE A 30 -11.65 12.60 -4.81
C ILE A 30 -12.54 11.69 -3.97
N VAL A 31 -11.90 10.78 -3.26
CA VAL A 31 -12.55 9.77 -2.43
C VAL A 31 -11.92 9.74 -1.04
N ASN A 32 -12.66 9.24 -0.07
CA ASN A 32 -12.12 8.93 1.23
C ASN A 32 -12.34 7.44 1.56
N VAL A 33 -11.89 7.02 2.72
CA VAL A 33 -11.98 5.61 3.10
C VAL A 33 -13.42 5.08 3.14
N GLN A 34 -14.40 5.94 3.40
CA GLN A 34 -15.83 5.56 3.42
C GLN A 34 -16.36 5.19 2.03
N ASP A 35 -15.69 5.66 0.99
CA ASP A 35 -16.03 5.36 -0.40
C ASP A 35 -15.40 4.06 -0.91
N GLY A 36 -14.50 3.49 -0.13
CA GLY A 36 -13.75 2.30 -0.51
C GLY A 36 -14.56 1.00 -0.39
N VAL A 37 -14.01 -0.06 -0.94
CA VAL A 37 -14.61 -1.40 -0.94
C VAL A 37 -13.92 -2.24 0.14
N PRO A 38 -14.63 -2.66 1.20
CA PRO A 38 -14.04 -3.52 2.23
C PRO A 38 -13.60 -4.87 1.68
N VAL A 39 -12.50 -5.39 2.21
CA VAL A 39 -11.96 -6.69 1.81
C VAL A 39 -11.38 -7.41 3.03
N VAL A 40 -11.58 -8.73 3.06
CA VAL A 40 -10.91 -9.63 3.99
C VAL A 40 -10.18 -10.67 3.16
N TYR A 41 -8.89 -10.83 3.45
CA TYR A 41 -8.05 -11.79 2.72
C TYR A 41 -8.08 -13.17 3.38
N PRO A 42 -7.93 -14.26 2.63
CA PRO A 42 -7.83 -15.60 3.20
C PRO A 42 -6.70 -15.69 4.23
N GLY A 43 -7.00 -16.28 5.39
CA GLY A 43 -6.01 -16.42 6.48
C GLY A 43 -5.63 -15.12 7.20
N CYS A 44 -6.29 -14.03 6.87
CA CYS A 44 -6.07 -12.73 7.48
C CYS A 44 -7.24 -12.36 8.39
N HIS A 45 -6.93 -11.87 9.58
CA HIS A 45 -7.95 -11.45 10.57
C HIS A 45 -8.13 -9.94 10.64
N GLY A 46 -7.36 -9.18 9.88
CA GLY A 46 -7.57 -7.74 9.71
C GLY A 46 -8.56 -7.44 8.59
N VAL A 47 -8.91 -6.17 8.44
CA VAL A 47 -9.82 -5.69 7.40
C VAL A 47 -9.12 -4.65 6.55
N GLY A 48 -9.15 -4.85 5.24
CA GLY A 48 -8.69 -3.86 4.27
C GLY A 48 -9.86 -3.06 3.70
N VAL A 49 -9.56 -1.87 3.22
CA VAL A 49 -10.49 -1.04 2.44
C VAL A 49 -9.76 -0.60 1.17
N ARG A 50 -10.22 -1.07 0.03
CA ARG A 50 -9.69 -0.70 -1.28
C ARG A 50 -10.25 0.65 -1.67
N VAL A 51 -9.46 1.70 -1.50
CA VAL A 51 -9.91 3.08 -1.68
C VAL A 51 -9.70 3.55 -3.12
N VAL A 52 -8.46 3.44 -3.61
CA VAL A 52 -8.12 3.67 -5.03
C VAL A 52 -7.73 2.32 -5.60
N HIS A 53 -8.60 1.75 -6.40
CA HIS A 53 -8.44 0.36 -6.82
C HIS A 53 -9.37 0.05 -8.00
N PRO A 54 -9.02 -0.87 -8.92
CA PRO A 54 -9.90 -1.23 -10.05
C PRO A 54 -11.30 -1.67 -9.64
N VAL A 55 -11.45 -2.26 -8.45
CA VAL A 55 -12.78 -2.72 -7.96
C VAL A 55 -13.62 -1.61 -7.34
N ASN A 56 -13.06 -0.43 -7.09
CA ASN A 56 -13.82 0.69 -6.55
C ASN A 56 -14.32 1.58 -7.70
N PRO A 57 -15.64 1.58 -8.00
CA PRO A 57 -16.15 2.38 -9.10
C PRO A 57 -16.04 3.89 -8.90
N LYS A 58 -15.79 4.34 -7.68
CA LYS A 58 -15.59 5.76 -7.37
C LYS A 58 -14.15 6.23 -7.62
N ALA A 59 -13.20 5.32 -7.69
CA ALA A 59 -11.79 5.60 -8.02
C ALA A 59 -11.16 4.36 -8.67
N PRO A 60 -11.57 4.02 -9.90
CA PRO A 60 -11.14 2.80 -10.59
C PRO A 60 -9.75 2.98 -11.20
N ALA A 61 -8.71 2.88 -10.38
CA ALA A 61 -7.32 2.94 -10.84
C ALA A 61 -7.00 1.74 -11.74
N GLU A 62 -6.13 1.95 -12.73
CA GLU A 62 -5.75 0.90 -13.68
C GLU A 62 -4.45 0.18 -13.27
N ASN A 63 -3.45 0.94 -12.81
CA ASN A 63 -2.09 0.43 -12.66
C ASN A 63 -1.60 0.40 -11.21
N MET A 64 -2.42 0.79 -10.27
CA MET A 64 -2.06 0.85 -8.86
C MET A 64 -3.25 0.54 -7.97
N GLY A 65 -2.94 0.13 -6.76
CA GLY A 65 -3.92 -0.03 -5.70
C GLY A 65 -3.49 0.69 -4.44
N LEU A 66 -4.42 1.36 -3.77
CA LEU A 66 -4.25 1.94 -2.45
C LEU A 66 -5.31 1.35 -1.52
N VAL A 67 -4.83 0.63 -0.52
CA VAL A 67 -5.66 -0.06 0.46
C VAL A 67 -5.28 0.45 1.85
N LEU A 68 -6.27 0.84 2.65
CA LEU A 68 -6.06 1.01 4.08
C LEU A 68 -6.34 -0.30 4.78
N PHE A 69 -5.40 -0.74 5.58
CA PHE A 69 -5.48 -2.00 6.29
C PHE A 69 -5.47 -1.78 7.79
N TYR A 70 -6.45 -2.36 8.48
CA TYR A 70 -6.65 -2.21 9.91
C TYR A 70 -6.37 -3.54 10.60
N VAL A 71 -5.40 -3.54 11.50
CA VAL A 71 -5.01 -4.71 12.28
C VAL A 71 -5.27 -4.42 13.75
N PRO A 72 -6.32 -5.01 14.34
CA PRO A 72 -6.59 -4.84 15.77
C PRO A 72 -5.44 -5.37 16.65
N PRO A 73 -5.36 -4.95 17.91
CA PRO A 73 -4.38 -5.52 18.84
C PRO A 73 -4.40 -7.04 18.87
N HIS A 74 -3.22 -7.67 18.95
CA HIS A 74 -3.00 -9.12 18.98
C HIS A 74 -3.33 -9.87 17.69
N VAL A 75 -3.79 -9.18 16.66
CA VAL A 75 -4.08 -9.81 15.37
C VAL A 75 -2.81 -9.92 14.55
N VAL A 76 -2.67 -11.05 13.87
CA VAL A 76 -1.55 -11.39 13.01
C VAL A 76 -2.03 -11.57 11.58
N LEU A 77 -1.33 -10.95 10.66
CA LEU A 77 -1.39 -11.26 9.24
C LEU A 77 -0.22 -12.20 8.95
N GLU A 78 -0.52 -13.47 8.71
CA GLU A 78 0.49 -14.50 8.49
C GLU A 78 1.37 -14.19 7.28
N PRO A 79 2.66 -14.55 7.33
CA PRO A 79 3.56 -14.31 6.23
C PRO A 79 3.13 -15.02 4.94
N GLY A 80 3.18 -14.28 3.85
CA GLY A 80 2.95 -14.79 2.50
C GLY A 80 3.83 -14.06 1.51
N SER A 81 3.74 -14.43 0.25
CA SER A 81 4.46 -13.75 -0.83
C SER A 81 3.63 -13.77 -2.12
N HIS A 82 3.88 -12.78 -2.97
CA HIS A 82 3.16 -12.61 -4.24
C HIS A 82 4.04 -11.84 -5.24
N PRO A 83 3.75 -11.93 -6.55
CA PRO A 83 4.53 -11.23 -7.56
C PRO A 83 4.35 -9.70 -7.54
N THR A 84 3.26 -9.21 -6.99
CA THR A 84 3.00 -7.77 -6.88
C THR A 84 4.03 -7.09 -5.99
N GLU A 85 4.58 -6.01 -6.49
CA GLU A 85 5.40 -5.08 -5.73
C GLU A 85 4.51 -4.26 -4.79
N GLU A 86 4.98 -4.01 -3.57
CA GLU A 86 4.14 -3.44 -2.53
C GLU A 86 4.94 -2.53 -1.60
N THR A 87 4.28 -1.53 -1.04
CA THR A 87 4.85 -0.72 0.04
C THR A 87 3.83 -0.60 1.16
N TYR A 88 4.27 -0.87 2.38
CA TYR A 88 3.52 -0.55 3.59
C TYR A 88 3.98 0.79 4.13
N VAL A 89 3.04 1.67 4.39
CA VAL A 89 3.27 2.92 5.13
C VAL A 89 2.53 2.80 6.45
N ILE A 90 3.25 2.80 7.56
CA ILE A 90 2.62 2.72 8.89
C ILE A 90 2.05 4.09 9.24
N MET A 91 0.73 4.19 9.22
CA MET A 91 0.01 5.43 9.44
C MET A 91 -0.25 5.69 10.91
N GLU A 92 -0.59 4.64 11.67
CA GLU A 92 -0.84 4.69 13.11
C GLU A 92 -0.45 3.38 13.76
N GLY A 93 0.03 3.45 15.00
CA GLY A 93 0.34 2.28 15.80
C GLY A 93 1.75 1.74 15.58
N GLU A 94 1.96 0.53 16.07
CA GLU A 94 3.23 -0.20 16.00
C GLU A 94 2.96 -1.69 15.85
N GLY A 95 3.95 -2.40 15.32
CA GLY A 95 3.85 -3.83 15.13
C GLY A 95 5.21 -4.47 14.86
N VAL A 96 5.18 -5.75 14.52
CA VAL A 96 6.36 -6.49 14.12
C VAL A 96 6.07 -7.13 12.77
N MET A 97 6.91 -6.85 11.79
CA MET A 97 6.86 -7.54 10.50
C MET A 97 7.75 -8.78 10.51
N THR A 98 7.23 -9.83 9.90
CA THR A 98 7.95 -11.09 9.69
C THR A 98 8.34 -11.18 8.23
N PHE A 99 9.63 -11.37 7.98
CA PHE A 99 10.20 -11.60 6.65
C PHE A 99 10.74 -13.03 6.55
N HIS A 100 11.36 -13.36 5.42
CA HIS A 100 11.86 -14.73 5.20
C HIS A 100 12.85 -15.21 6.27
N ARG A 101 13.77 -14.32 6.69
CA ARG A 101 14.89 -14.71 7.58
C ARG A 101 14.89 -14.00 8.93
N TYR A 102 14.07 -12.96 9.11
CA TYR A 102 14.09 -12.17 10.33
C TYR A 102 12.76 -11.49 10.58
N LYS A 103 12.59 -10.98 11.78
CA LYS A 103 11.49 -10.09 12.16
C LYS A 103 12.05 -8.72 12.46
N LYS A 104 11.25 -7.69 12.23
CA LYS A 104 11.64 -6.32 12.53
C LYS A 104 10.46 -5.52 13.05
N PRO A 105 10.62 -4.76 14.17
CA PRO A 105 9.58 -3.85 14.63
C PRO A 105 9.41 -2.70 13.64
N VAL A 106 8.17 -2.27 13.49
CA VAL A 106 7.76 -1.13 12.68
C VAL A 106 6.82 -0.24 13.48
N LYS A 107 6.81 1.04 13.18
CA LYS A 107 6.01 2.04 13.86
C LYS A 107 5.56 3.14 12.92
N LYS A 108 4.67 3.98 13.38
CA LYS A 108 4.19 5.17 12.65
C LYS A 108 5.35 5.94 12.00
N GLY A 109 5.20 6.20 10.72
CA GLY A 109 6.20 6.89 9.90
C GLY A 109 7.15 5.98 9.15
N ASP A 110 7.15 4.67 9.42
CA ASP A 110 7.98 3.73 8.68
C ASP A 110 7.36 3.44 7.30
N PHE A 111 8.23 3.38 6.30
CA PHE A 111 7.92 2.93 4.96
C PHE A 111 8.66 1.62 4.74
N VAL A 112 7.92 0.57 4.37
CA VAL A 112 8.49 -0.75 4.13
C VAL A 112 8.25 -1.14 2.68
N TYR A 113 9.30 -1.09 1.89
CA TYR A 113 9.25 -1.52 0.50
C TYR A 113 9.41 -3.05 0.42
N LEU A 114 8.47 -3.67 -0.24
CA LEU A 114 8.37 -5.12 -0.40
C LEU A 114 8.51 -5.46 -1.90
N PRO A 115 9.71 -5.84 -2.35
CA PRO A 115 9.90 -6.27 -3.74
C PRO A 115 9.01 -7.46 -4.09
N SER A 116 8.83 -7.71 -5.38
CA SER A 116 8.15 -8.92 -5.86
C SER A 116 8.67 -10.17 -5.15
N TRP A 117 7.75 -11.03 -4.69
CA TRP A 117 8.03 -12.27 -3.97
C TRP A 117 8.66 -12.11 -2.59
N CYS A 118 8.76 -10.89 -2.07
CA CYS A 118 9.20 -10.69 -0.68
C CYS A 118 8.22 -11.36 0.28
N VAL A 119 8.72 -12.24 1.12
CA VAL A 119 7.92 -12.86 2.19
C VAL A 119 7.66 -11.83 3.27
N HIS A 120 6.41 -11.57 3.60
CA HIS A 120 6.04 -10.59 4.61
C HIS A 120 4.74 -10.94 5.32
N GLY A 121 4.69 -10.61 6.56
CA GLY A 121 3.51 -10.61 7.43
C GLY A 121 3.66 -9.53 8.46
N ILE A 122 2.60 -9.23 9.19
CA ILE A 122 2.62 -8.20 10.21
C ILE A 122 1.74 -8.59 11.40
N GLU A 123 2.22 -8.30 12.60
CA GLU A 123 1.51 -8.50 13.85
C GLU A 123 1.36 -7.17 14.56
N ASN A 124 0.18 -6.88 15.07
CA ASN A 124 -0.03 -5.73 15.95
C ASN A 124 0.40 -6.08 17.36
N THR A 125 1.50 -5.49 17.81
CA THR A 125 2.05 -5.68 19.17
C THR A 125 1.72 -4.53 20.10
N GLY A 126 0.98 -3.54 19.63
CA GLY A 126 0.53 -2.39 20.42
C GLY A 126 -0.83 -2.57 21.06
N ASN A 127 -1.32 -1.51 21.66
CA ASN A 127 -2.62 -1.47 22.36
C ASN A 127 -3.73 -0.83 21.53
N GLU A 128 -3.38 -0.29 20.38
CA GLU A 128 -4.32 0.39 19.50
C GLU A 128 -4.32 -0.27 18.12
N THR A 129 -5.31 0.03 17.31
CA THR A 129 -5.36 -0.48 15.95
C THR A 129 -4.15 -0.01 15.16
N LEU A 130 -3.45 -0.96 14.57
CA LEU A 130 -2.39 -0.67 13.61
C LEU A 130 -3.04 -0.34 12.27
N VAL A 131 -2.71 0.83 11.72
CA VAL A 131 -3.25 1.30 10.43
C VAL A 131 -2.11 1.38 9.43
N VAL A 132 -2.25 0.64 8.35
CA VAL A 132 -1.25 0.55 7.29
C VAL A 132 -1.85 1.00 5.97
N LEU A 133 -1.22 1.96 5.32
CA LEU A 133 -1.50 2.25 3.93
C LEU A 133 -0.68 1.31 3.07
N ILE A 134 -1.37 0.51 2.27
CA ILE A 134 -0.75 -0.45 1.36
C ILE A 134 -0.86 0.09 -0.06
N CYS A 135 0.27 0.22 -0.73
CA CYS A 135 0.36 0.61 -2.12
C CYS A 135 0.85 -0.59 -2.93
N THR A 136 0.11 -0.97 -3.98
CA THR A 136 0.46 -2.12 -4.83
C THR A 136 0.57 -1.71 -6.28
N SER A 137 1.48 -2.33 -7.01
CA SER A 137 1.62 -2.18 -8.46
C SER A 137 2.14 -3.49 -9.06
N PRO A 138 1.37 -4.11 -9.97
CA PRO A 138 -0.02 -3.80 -10.36
C PRO A 138 -0.99 -3.92 -9.18
N PRO A 139 -2.23 -3.43 -9.33
CA PRO A 139 -3.22 -3.49 -8.25
C PRO A 139 -3.64 -4.93 -7.97
N ASN A 140 -3.20 -5.47 -6.86
CA ASN A 140 -3.49 -6.84 -6.42
C ASN A 140 -3.12 -7.00 -4.95
N PRO A 141 -3.87 -7.77 -4.28
CA PRO A 141 -5.32 -7.99 -4.25
C PRO A 141 -6.10 -6.93 -3.52
#